data_38d13aa905059a4371ae2f2aa767598e
#
_entry.id   38d13aa905059a4371ae2f2aa767598e
#
_cell.length_a   1.000
_cell.length_b   1.000
_cell.length_c   1.000
_cell.angle_alpha   90.00
_cell.angle_beta   90.00
_cell.angle_gamma   90.00
#
_symmetry.space_group_name_H-M   'P 1'
#
loop_
_entity.id
_entity.type
_entity.pdbx_description
1 polymer ?
#
loop_
_entity_poly.entity_id
_entity_poly.type
_entity_poly.pdbx_seq_one_letter_code
_entity_poly.pdbx_strand_id
1 'polypeptide(L)'
;MEKKFWNEEIETMPRPQLEKLQAERLRKTVEIAMGSKFYAPIFKERGITPESIKSVEDIRRFPFTTKNDLRSTYPFGIASVGLDKVVRLHSSSGTTGNPTVILHTQKDLDEWADAMARSMYCIGLRSTDIIQNTSGYGMFTGGLGIQYASERLGALTVPAGAGNSKRHVKFITDFGTTALHTQLCHPSGCRIPGRGH
;
A
#
# COMPACT_ATOMS: atom_id res chain seq x y z
N MET A 1 -28.62 -9.47 3.27
CA MET A 1 -28.00 -8.89 4.48
C MET A 1 -26.64 -8.32 4.09
N GLU A 2 -26.34 -7.14 4.56
CA GLU A 2 -25.02 -6.53 4.36
C GLU A 2 -23.96 -7.32 5.14
N LYS A 3 -22.78 -7.57 4.51
CA LYS A 3 -21.68 -8.27 5.17
C LYS A 3 -21.16 -7.42 6.32
N LYS A 4 -20.96 -8.01 7.48
CA LYS A 4 -20.38 -7.32 8.65
C LYS A 4 -18.87 -7.09 8.49
N PHE A 5 -18.17 -7.99 7.80
CA PHE A 5 -16.73 -7.98 7.59
C PHE A 5 -16.40 -7.98 6.09
N TRP A 6 -15.27 -7.41 5.72
CA TRP A 6 -14.74 -7.52 4.36
C TRP A 6 -14.35 -8.97 4.04
N ASN A 7 -13.59 -9.58 4.94
CA ASN A 7 -13.22 -10.98 4.92
C ASN A 7 -13.45 -11.61 6.30
N GLU A 8 -14.63 -12.20 6.51
CA GLU A 8 -15.06 -12.73 7.80
C GLU A 8 -14.11 -13.82 8.31
N GLU A 9 -13.65 -14.73 7.44
CA GLU A 9 -12.74 -15.82 7.81
C GLU A 9 -11.45 -15.29 8.46
N ILE A 10 -10.84 -14.28 7.85
CA ILE A 10 -9.57 -13.71 8.36
C ILE A 10 -9.81 -12.77 9.54
N GLU A 11 -10.87 -11.96 9.49
CA GLU A 11 -11.10 -10.90 10.48
C GLU A 11 -11.68 -11.45 11.80
N THR A 12 -12.27 -12.64 11.79
CA THR A 12 -12.77 -13.34 13.00
C THR A 12 -11.93 -14.55 13.38
N MET A 13 -10.78 -14.75 12.71
CA MET A 13 -9.93 -15.91 12.93
C MET A 13 -9.43 -15.98 14.39
N PRO A 14 -9.57 -17.11 15.10
CA PRO A 14 -9.02 -17.29 16.44
C PRO A 14 -7.51 -17.05 16.48
N ARG A 15 -7.02 -16.41 17.53
CA ARG A 15 -5.62 -16.02 17.68
C ARG A 15 -4.60 -17.13 17.39
N PRO A 16 -4.75 -18.37 17.86
CA PRO A 16 -3.79 -19.45 17.55
C PRO A 16 -3.72 -19.79 16.05
N GLN A 17 -4.86 -19.73 15.36
CA GLN A 17 -4.90 -19.97 13.91
C GLN A 17 -4.27 -18.81 13.13
N LEU A 18 -4.51 -17.58 13.57
CA LEU A 18 -3.89 -16.39 12.98
C LEU A 18 -2.36 -16.42 13.13
N GLU A 19 -1.84 -16.80 14.29
CA GLU A 19 -0.40 -16.94 14.53
C GLU A 19 0.23 -18.02 13.65
N LYS A 20 -0.46 -19.14 13.45
CA LYS A 20 -0.03 -20.19 12.53
C LYS A 20 0.05 -19.65 11.09
N LEU A 21 -1.01 -18.97 10.63
CA LEU A 21 -1.06 -18.35 9.31
C LEU A 21 0.06 -17.31 9.13
N GLN A 22 0.31 -16.48 10.15
CA GLN A 22 1.39 -15.50 10.14
C GLN A 22 2.76 -16.16 10.04
N ALA A 23 3.01 -17.24 10.77
CA ALA A 23 4.26 -17.98 10.68
C ALA A 23 4.46 -18.61 9.28
N GLU A 24 3.42 -19.16 8.69
CA GLU A 24 3.46 -19.71 7.33
C GLU A 24 3.76 -18.62 6.29
N ARG A 25 3.11 -17.47 6.40
CA ARG A 25 3.38 -16.32 5.52
C ARG A 25 4.78 -15.77 5.71
N LEU A 26 5.30 -15.72 6.94
CA LEU A 26 6.65 -15.29 7.23
C LEU A 26 7.69 -16.22 6.58
N ARG A 27 7.50 -17.55 6.66
CA ARG A 27 8.36 -18.54 5.96
C ARG A 27 8.43 -18.24 4.46
N LYS A 28 7.25 -18.04 3.86
CA LYS A 28 7.16 -17.74 2.42
C LYS A 28 7.80 -16.41 2.05
N THR A 29 7.68 -15.40 2.93
CA THR A 29 8.36 -14.11 2.75
C THR A 29 9.89 -14.28 2.79
N VAL A 30 10.41 -15.09 3.71
CA VAL A 30 11.84 -15.41 3.79
C VAL A 30 12.31 -16.11 2.52
N GLU A 31 11.58 -17.13 2.07
CA GLU A 31 11.88 -17.85 0.83
C GLU A 31 12.02 -16.90 -0.37
N ILE A 32 11.06 -15.99 -0.54
CA ILE A 32 11.09 -15.00 -1.61
C ILE A 32 12.26 -14.02 -1.41
N ALA A 33 12.45 -13.52 -0.20
CA ALA A 33 13.48 -12.52 0.12
C ALA A 33 14.91 -13.06 -0.06
N MET A 34 15.12 -14.38 0.02
CA MET A 34 16.40 -15.01 -0.32
C MET A 34 16.79 -14.85 -1.80
N GLY A 35 15.87 -14.49 -2.67
CA GLY A 35 16.16 -14.10 -4.04
C GLY A 35 16.75 -12.68 -4.18
N SER A 36 16.68 -11.85 -3.15
CA SER A 36 17.22 -10.50 -3.17
C SER A 36 18.72 -10.46 -2.97
N LYS A 37 19.42 -9.73 -3.83
CA LYS A 37 20.88 -9.47 -3.65
C LYS A 37 21.19 -8.73 -2.34
N PHE A 38 20.24 -8.00 -1.82
CA PHE A 38 20.36 -7.29 -0.55
C PHE A 38 20.12 -8.20 0.66
N TYR A 39 19.01 -8.97 0.68
CA TYR A 39 18.63 -9.78 1.83
C TYR A 39 19.37 -11.11 1.92
N ALA A 40 19.68 -11.76 0.82
CA ALA A 40 20.29 -13.10 0.82
C ALA A 40 21.60 -13.19 1.66
N PRO A 41 22.58 -12.29 1.52
CA PRO A 41 23.80 -12.35 2.32
C PRO A 41 23.53 -12.11 3.82
N ILE A 42 22.62 -11.18 4.15
CA ILE A 42 22.27 -10.87 5.54
C ILE A 42 21.56 -12.05 6.21
N PHE A 43 20.64 -12.69 5.49
CA PHE A 43 19.93 -13.86 5.99
C PHE A 43 20.88 -15.04 6.19
N LYS A 44 21.80 -15.25 5.26
CA LYS A 44 22.82 -16.29 5.39
C LYS A 44 23.71 -16.07 6.62
N GLU A 45 24.19 -14.86 6.84
CA GLU A 45 25.01 -14.49 8.00
C GLU A 45 24.27 -14.71 9.32
N ARG A 46 22.98 -14.40 9.37
CA ARG A 46 22.15 -14.53 10.57
C ARG A 46 21.51 -15.92 10.74
N GLY A 47 21.77 -16.87 9.84
CA GLY A 47 21.16 -18.19 9.87
C GLY A 47 19.64 -18.15 9.74
N ILE A 48 19.11 -17.18 8.99
CA ILE A 48 17.68 -17.05 8.72
C ILE A 48 17.36 -17.83 7.44
N THR A 49 16.59 -18.91 7.58
CA THR A 49 16.08 -19.72 6.47
C THR A 49 14.58 -19.95 6.68
N PRO A 50 13.81 -20.35 5.65
CA PRO A 50 12.40 -20.69 5.82
C PRO A 50 12.17 -21.73 6.94
N GLU A 51 13.05 -22.75 7.04
CA GLU A 51 12.95 -23.82 8.03
C GLU A 51 13.27 -23.33 9.45
N SER A 52 14.04 -22.25 9.58
CA SER A 52 14.37 -21.65 10.88
C SER A 52 13.20 -20.90 11.53
N ILE A 53 12.15 -20.62 10.74
CA ILE A 53 10.96 -19.90 11.21
C ILE A 53 9.97 -20.91 11.82
N LYS A 54 9.79 -20.87 13.12
CA LYS A 54 8.86 -21.74 13.87
C LYS A 54 7.58 -21.00 14.28
N SER A 55 7.69 -19.71 14.54
CA SER A 55 6.60 -18.85 14.98
C SER A 55 6.72 -17.44 14.39
N VAL A 56 5.70 -16.61 14.58
CA VAL A 56 5.76 -15.19 14.19
C VAL A 56 6.79 -14.41 15.01
N GLU A 57 7.12 -14.85 16.22
CA GLU A 57 8.10 -14.23 17.11
C GLU A 57 9.54 -14.24 16.52
N ASP A 58 9.81 -15.18 15.62
CA ASP A 58 11.11 -15.26 14.93
C ASP A 58 11.41 -14.03 14.07
N ILE A 59 10.41 -13.19 13.81
CA ILE A 59 10.61 -11.89 13.13
C ILE A 59 11.63 -10.99 13.86
N ARG A 60 11.81 -11.17 15.17
CA ARG A 60 12.79 -10.42 15.98
C ARG A 60 14.24 -10.67 15.58
N ARG A 61 14.51 -11.74 14.86
CA ARG A 61 15.86 -12.08 14.33
C ARG A 61 16.20 -11.32 13.06
N PHE A 62 15.20 -10.69 12.42
CA PHE A 62 15.36 -10.04 11.13
C PHE A 62 16.06 -8.68 11.28
N PRO A 63 16.85 -8.28 10.27
CA PRO A 63 17.36 -6.92 10.20
C PRO A 63 16.24 -5.93 9.92
N PHE A 64 16.40 -4.71 10.42
CA PHE A 64 15.61 -3.60 9.92
C PHE A 64 16.10 -3.18 8.53
N THR A 65 15.18 -2.77 7.68
CA THR A 65 15.50 -2.12 6.40
C THR A 65 15.27 -0.63 6.55
N THR A 66 16.27 0.16 6.23
CA THR A 66 16.24 1.61 6.36
C THR A 66 16.04 2.26 4.99
N LYS A 67 15.70 3.55 4.99
CA LYS A 67 15.64 4.35 3.76
C LYS A 67 16.98 4.40 3.02
N ASN A 68 18.11 4.33 3.75
CA ASN A 68 19.44 4.32 3.16
C ASN A 68 19.70 3.01 2.43
N ASP A 69 19.24 1.87 2.94
CA ASP A 69 19.36 0.57 2.28
C ASP A 69 18.60 0.58 0.95
N LEU A 70 17.39 1.16 0.91
CA LEU A 70 16.63 1.33 -0.32
C LEU A 70 17.34 2.23 -1.34
N ARG A 71 18.03 3.27 -0.88
CA ARG A 71 18.78 4.19 -1.74
C ARG A 71 20.08 3.59 -2.26
N SER A 72 20.80 2.86 -1.43
CA SER A 72 22.07 2.22 -1.80
C SER A 72 21.88 1.07 -2.79
N THR A 73 20.68 0.48 -2.80
CA THR A 73 20.31 -0.60 -3.72
C THR A 73 19.56 -0.11 -4.98
N TYR A 74 19.48 1.21 -5.18
CA TYR A 74 18.85 1.80 -6.35
C TYR A 74 19.53 1.33 -7.65
N PRO A 75 18.78 1.04 -8.74
CA PRO A 75 17.32 1.09 -8.79
C PRO A 75 16.62 -0.22 -8.38
N PHE A 76 17.24 -1.41 -8.55
CA PHE A 76 16.57 -2.72 -8.44
C PHE A 76 17.28 -3.70 -7.51
N GLY A 77 18.32 -3.28 -6.78
CA GLY A 77 19.14 -4.19 -5.97
C GLY A 77 18.41 -4.85 -4.81
N ILE A 78 17.26 -4.29 -4.37
CA ILE A 78 16.42 -4.90 -3.35
C ILE A 78 15.41 -5.92 -3.90
N ALA A 79 15.23 -5.99 -5.23
CA ALA A 79 14.28 -6.91 -5.85
C ALA A 79 14.55 -8.35 -5.43
N SER A 80 13.49 -9.05 -5.08
CA SER A 80 13.53 -10.47 -4.69
C SER A 80 13.06 -11.40 -5.81
N VAL A 81 12.59 -10.84 -6.92
CA VAL A 81 12.13 -11.57 -8.11
C VAL A 81 12.71 -10.92 -9.36
N GLY A 82 12.69 -11.64 -10.48
CA GLY A 82 13.09 -11.09 -11.79
C GLY A 82 12.17 -9.94 -12.23
N LEU A 83 12.72 -8.99 -12.97
CA LEU A 83 11.96 -7.83 -13.48
C LEU A 83 10.84 -8.23 -14.46
N ASP A 84 10.92 -9.40 -15.06
CA ASP A 84 9.88 -10.01 -15.89
C ASP A 84 8.57 -10.29 -15.13
N LYS A 85 8.65 -10.39 -13.80
CA LYS A 85 7.51 -10.57 -12.89
C LYS A 85 7.00 -9.26 -12.28
N VAL A 86 7.72 -8.16 -12.49
CA VAL A 86 7.36 -6.84 -11.97
C VAL A 86 6.45 -6.13 -12.96
N VAL A 87 5.28 -5.72 -12.50
CA VAL A 87 4.27 -5.04 -13.34
C VAL A 87 4.13 -3.56 -13.01
N ARG A 88 4.69 -3.12 -11.85
CA ARG A 88 4.63 -1.71 -11.44
C ARG A 88 5.81 -1.32 -10.57
N LEU A 89 6.20 -0.05 -10.72
CA LEU A 89 7.19 0.62 -9.91
C LEU A 89 6.57 1.86 -9.29
N HIS A 90 6.81 2.07 -8.00
CA HIS A 90 6.58 3.34 -7.32
C HIS A 90 7.89 3.88 -6.78
N SER A 91 8.00 5.21 -6.68
CA SER A 91 9.18 5.83 -6.08
C SER A 91 8.85 7.10 -5.33
N SER A 92 9.76 7.47 -4.42
CA SER A 92 9.78 8.80 -3.82
C SER A 92 10.30 9.83 -4.82
N SER A 93 10.08 11.13 -4.52
CA SER A 93 10.52 12.24 -5.39
C SER A 93 12.04 12.35 -5.60
N GLY A 94 12.84 11.74 -4.73
CA GLY A 94 14.31 11.79 -4.85
C GLY A 94 14.95 13.16 -4.57
N THR A 95 14.24 14.10 -3.97
CA THR A 95 14.73 15.48 -3.72
C THR A 95 16.02 15.55 -2.88
N THR A 96 16.34 14.51 -2.12
CA THR A 96 17.51 14.44 -1.23
C THR A 96 18.50 13.34 -1.62
N GLY A 97 18.59 12.99 -2.90
CA GLY A 97 19.46 11.92 -3.44
C GLY A 97 18.69 10.89 -4.27
N ASN A 98 19.23 9.68 -4.43
CA ASN A 98 18.53 8.62 -5.15
C ASN A 98 17.13 8.40 -4.56
N PRO A 99 16.09 8.29 -5.42
CA PRO A 99 14.75 7.96 -4.95
C PRO A 99 14.73 6.56 -4.30
N THR A 100 13.81 6.36 -3.38
CA THR A 100 13.48 5.01 -2.93
C THR A 100 12.53 4.38 -3.95
N VAL A 101 12.86 3.19 -4.43
CA VAL A 101 12.08 2.45 -5.43
C VAL A 101 11.44 1.25 -4.77
N ILE A 102 10.15 1.05 -5.02
CA ILE A 102 9.39 -0.13 -4.62
C ILE A 102 8.83 -0.78 -5.88
N LEU A 103 9.05 -2.08 -5.99
CA LEU A 103 8.63 -2.90 -7.11
C LEU A 103 7.44 -3.78 -6.68
N HIS A 104 6.48 -3.92 -7.56
CA HIS A 104 5.29 -4.72 -7.31
C HIS A 104 5.09 -5.76 -8.41
N THR A 105 4.85 -6.99 -8.00
CA THR A 105 4.24 -8.02 -8.86
C THR A 105 2.72 -7.80 -8.95
N GLN A 106 2.05 -8.50 -9.86
CA GLN A 106 0.58 -8.45 -9.90
C GLN A 106 -0.05 -8.88 -8.57
N LYS A 107 0.51 -9.91 -7.96
CA LYS A 107 0.05 -10.38 -6.64
C LYS A 107 0.16 -9.32 -5.56
N ASP A 108 1.27 -8.57 -5.53
CA ASP A 108 1.44 -7.48 -4.55
C ASP A 108 0.38 -6.39 -4.74
N LEU A 109 0.03 -6.08 -5.99
CA LEU A 109 -1.02 -5.10 -6.30
C LEU A 109 -2.40 -5.58 -5.88
N ASP A 110 -2.72 -6.86 -6.10
CA ASP A 110 -4.00 -7.45 -5.72
C ASP A 110 -4.15 -7.49 -4.19
N GLU A 111 -3.09 -7.88 -3.46
CA GLU A 111 -3.07 -7.89 -2.00
C GLU A 111 -3.16 -6.48 -1.42
N TRP A 112 -2.49 -5.51 -2.04
CA TRP A 112 -2.57 -4.10 -1.65
C TRP A 112 -3.97 -3.54 -1.87
N ALA A 113 -4.56 -3.76 -3.05
CA ALA A 113 -5.93 -3.35 -3.35
C ALA A 113 -6.94 -3.92 -2.35
N ASP A 114 -6.79 -5.21 -2.00
CA ASP A 114 -7.66 -5.89 -1.03
C ASP A 114 -7.51 -5.33 0.38
N ALA A 115 -6.27 -5.11 0.85
CA ALA A 115 -6.01 -4.52 2.16
C ALA A 115 -6.58 -3.09 2.29
N MET A 116 -6.45 -2.30 1.24
CA MET A 116 -6.98 -0.94 1.19
C MET A 116 -8.51 -0.94 1.08
N ALA A 117 -9.11 -1.85 0.28
CA ALA A 117 -10.57 -2.02 0.20
C ALA A 117 -11.16 -2.41 1.56
N ARG A 118 -10.49 -3.31 2.30
CA ARG A 118 -10.87 -3.64 3.68
C ARG A 118 -10.86 -2.41 4.59
N SER A 119 -9.84 -1.55 4.48
CA SER A 119 -9.77 -0.31 5.25
C SER A 119 -10.93 0.62 4.92
N MET A 120 -11.29 0.75 3.64
CA MET A 120 -12.45 1.52 3.19
C MET A 120 -13.76 0.94 3.72
N TYR A 121 -13.89 -0.39 3.68
CA TYR A 121 -15.06 -1.09 4.22
C TYR A 121 -15.21 -0.87 5.73
N CYS A 122 -14.11 -0.90 6.48
CA CYS A 122 -14.10 -0.65 7.93
C CYS A 122 -14.59 0.74 8.32
N ILE A 123 -14.31 1.76 7.51
CA ILE A 123 -14.80 3.13 7.73
C ILE A 123 -16.21 3.39 7.17
N GLY A 124 -16.87 2.36 6.67
CA GLY A 124 -18.27 2.42 6.25
C GLY A 124 -18.52 2.59 4.76
N LEU A 125 -17.47 2.64 3.91
CA LEU A 125 -17.65 2.70 2.46
C LEU A 125 -18.17 1.36 1.90
N ARG A 126 -18.98 1.44 0.86
CA ARG A 126 -19.65 0.30 0.23
C ARG A 126 -19.57 0.38 -1.29
N SER A 127 -19.97 -0.69 -1.96
CA SER A 127 -20.05 -0.74 -3.43
C SER A 127 -21.07 0.23 -4.02
N THR A 128 -21.96 0.78 -3.21
CA THR A 128 -22.96 1.80 -3.62
C THR A 128 -22.43 3.21 -3.57
N ASP A 129 -21.20 3.42 -3.03
CA ASP A 129 -20.58 4.73 -2.92
C ASP A 129 -20.00 5.23 -4.25
N ILE A 130 -19.95 6.55 -4.37
CA ILE A 130 -19.25 7.27 -5.43
C ILE A 130 -18.05 7.97 -4.79
N ILE A 131 -16.85 7.41 -5.03
CA ILE A 131 -15.62 7.83 -4.37
C ILE A 131 -14.82 8.72 -5.29
N GLN A 132 -14.70 10.00 -4.97
CA GLN A 132 -13.88 10.94 -5.72
C GLN A 132 -12.45 10.97 -5.16
N ASN A 133 -11.49 10.57 -5.99
CA ASN A 133 -10.07 10.57 -5.64
C ASN A 133 -9.38 11.83 -6.18
N THR A 134 -8.94 12.71 -5.28
CA THR A 134 -8.27 13.97 -5.64
C THR A 134 -6.74 13.90 -5.48
N SER A 135 -6.18 12.74 -5.19
CA SER A 135 -4.73 12.55 -5.16
C SER A 135 -4.11 12.53 -6.54
N GLY A 136 -2.88 13.01 -6.64
CA GLY A 136 -2.12 12.93 -7.88
C GLY A 136 -1.82 11.48 -8.30
N TYR A 137 -1.94 11.21 -9.59
CA TYR A 137 -1.58 9.95 -10.22
C TYR A 137 -0.16 10.07 -10.78
N GLY A 138 0.81 9.54 -10.08
CA GLY A 138 2.21 9.59 -10.49
C GLY A 138 2.98 8.44 -9.86
N MET A 139 4.27 8.66 -9.63
CA MET A 139 5.13 7.64 -9.03
C MET A 139 4.81 7.35 -7.55
N PHE A 140 4.02 8.20 -6.90
CA PHE A 140 3.53 7.98 -5.54
C PHE A 140 2.41 6.94 -5.49
N THR A 141 2.29 6.28 -4.35
CA THR A 141 1.31 5.22 -4.12
C THR A 141 -0.12 5.71 -3.92
N GLY A 142 -0.31 6.96 -3.43
CA GLY A 142 -1.59 7.44 -2.91
C GLY A 142 -2.74 7.40 -3.91
N GLY A 143 -2.58 8.03 -5.08
CA GLY A 143 -3.63 8.10 -6.10
C GLY A 143 -4.06 6.72 -6.60
N LEU A 144 -3.09 5.89 -6.99
CA LEU A 144 -3.35 4.54 -7.50
C LEU A 144 -3.87 3.59 -6.42
N GLY A 145 -3.35 3.70 -5.18
CA GLY A 145 -3.81 2.86 -4.07
C GLY A 145 -5.29 3.05 -3.77
N ILE A 146 -5.76 4.29 -3.73
CA ILE A 146 -7.17 4.61 -3.54
C ILE A 146 -8.02 4.18 -4.73
N GLN A 147 -7.53 4.38 -5.95
CA GLN A 147 -8.21 3.93 -7.17
C GLN A 147 -8.50 2.43 -7.12
N TYR A 148 -7.46 1.61 -7.00
CA TYR A 148 -7.61 0.15 -6.99
C TYR A 148 -8.42 -0.36 -5.80
N ALA A 149 -8.30 0.30 -4.64
CA ALA A 149 -9.10 -0.04 -3.47
C ALA A 149 -10.59 0.21 -3.71
N SER A 150 -10.93 1.37 -4.30
CA SER A 150 -12.33 1.72 -4.63
C SER A 150 -12.92 0.75 -5.64
N GLU A 151 -12.16 0.42 -6.69
CA GLU A 151 -12.55 -0.55 -7.72
C GLU A 151 -12.70 -1.97 -7.11
N ARG A 152 -11.78 -2.36 -6.23
CA ARG A 152 -11.84 -3.65 -5.50
C ARG A 152 -13.04 -3.73 -4.55
N LEU A 153 -13.43 -2.61 -3.95
CA LEU A 153 -14.64 -2.47 -3.13
C LEU A 153 -15.91 -2.61 -3.98
N GLY A 154 -15.81 -2.37 -5.29
CA GLY A 154 -16.94 -2.31 -6.22
C GLY A 154 -17.64 -0.96 -6.27
N ALA A 155 -17.04 0.08 -5.68
CA ALA A 155 -17.56 1.44 -5.69
C ALA A 155 -17.26 2.14 -7.03
N LEU A 156 -18.11 3.11 -7.42
CA LEU A 156 -17.82 3.97 -8.57
C LEU A 156 -16.68 4.93 -8.20
N THR A 157 -15.58 4.83 -8.93
CA THR A 157 -14.42 5.69 -8.71
C THR A 157 -14.40 6.86 -9.68
N VAL A 158 -14.26 8.08 -9.14
CA VAL A 158 -14.05 9.31 -9.92
C VAL A 158 -12.56 9.71 -9.79
N PRO A 159 -11.70 9.41 -10.80
CA PRO A 159 -10.26 9.66 -10.77
C PRO A 159 -9.96 11.12 -11.10
N ALA A 160 -10.39 12.05 -10.25
CA ALA A 160 -10.34 13.48 -10.51
C ALA A 160 -8.92 14.06 -10.51
N GLY A 161 -7.97 13.41 -9.83
CA GLY A 161 -6.58 13.86 -9.73
C GLY A 161 -6.41 15.12 -8.89
N ALA A 162 -5.19 15.63 -8.79
CA ALA A 162 -4.87 16.81 -8.00
C ALA A 162 -5.19 18.13 -8.75
N GLY A 163 -5.39 19.21 -7.98
CA GLY A 163 -5.57 20.57 -8.49
C GLY A 163 -7.01 20.91 -8.87
N ASN A 164 -7.24 22.19 -9.19
CA ASN A 164 -8.53 22.74 -9.65
C ASN A 164 -9.73 22.46 -8.72
N SER A 165 -9.73 23.09 -7.54
CA SER A 165 -10.79 22.93 -6.52
C SER A 165 -12.21 23.20 -7.06
N LYS A 166 -12.38 24.16 -7.98
CA LYS A 166 -13.70 24.44 -8.59
C LYS A 166 -14.23 23.24 -9.38
N ARG A 167 -13.35 22.54 -10.12
CA ARG A 167 -13.71 21.31 -10.84
C ARG A 167 -14.10 20.19 -9.86
N HIS A 168 -13.40 20.07 -8.74
CA HIS A 168 -13.74 19.07 -7.72
C HIS A 168 -15.12 19.31 -7.13
N VAL A 169 -15.43 20.55 -6.77
CA VAL A 169 -16.79 20.92 -6.28
C VAL A 169 -17.85 20.63 -7.32
N LYS A 170 -17.61 20.97 -8.59
CA LYS A 170 -18.52 20.63 -9.68
C LYS A 170 -18.76 19.12 -9.79
N PHE A 171 -17.70 18.31 -9.74
CA PHE A 171 -17.83 16.84 -9.81
C PHE A 171 -18.59 16.25 -8.63
N ILE A 172 -18.39 16.78 -7.42
CA ILE A 172 -19.17 16.37 -6.24
C ILE A 172 -20.66 16.53 -6.50
N THR A 173 -21.05 17.67 -7.08
CA THR A 173 -22.46 17.96 -7.37
C THR A 173 -22.99 17.14 -8.56
N ASP A 174 -22.23 17.12 -9.67
CA ASP A 174 -22.70 16.51 -10.92
C ASP A 174 -22.79 14.98 -10.82
N PHE A 175 -21.87 14.35 -10.10
CA PHE A 175 -21.80 12.89 -9.99
C PHE A 175 -22.41 12.35 -8.70
N GLY A 176 -22.82 13.22 -7.78
CA GLY A 176 -23.38 12.79 -6.49
C GLY A 176 -22.33 12.08 -5.62
N THR A 177 -21.08 12.60 -5.58
CA THR A 177 -20.00 12.02 -4.77
C THR A 177 -20.43 11.84 -3.33
N THR A 178 -20.32 10.61 -2.81
CA THR A 178 -20.67 10.25 -1.42
C THR A 178 -19.43 10.24 -0.52
N ALA A 179 -18.25 10.01 -1.09
CA ALA A 179 -16.99 10.02 -0.37
C ALA A 179 -15.90 10.75 -1.14
N LEU A 180 -15.10 11.54 -0.43
CA LEU A 180 -13.99 12.32 -0.98
C LEU A 180 -12.68 11.87 -0.34
N HIS A 181 -11.76 11.35 -1.16
CA HIS A 181 -10.36 11.16 -0.75
C HIS A 181 -9.54 12.37 -1.13
N THR A 182 -8.92 13.02 -0.14
CA THR A 182 -8.05 14.18 -0.35
C THR A 182 -6.83 14.11 0.56
N GLN A 183 -5.73 14.69 0.12
CA GLN A 183 -4.59 14.97 0.99
C GLN A 183 -4.81 16.33 1.65
N LEU A 184 -4.80 16.35 2.98
CA LEU A 184 -4.74 17.61 3.72
C LEU A 184 -3.36 18.23 3.49
N CYS A 185 -3.32 19.45 2.98
CA CYS A 185 -2.09 20.23 2.95
C CYS A 185 -1.63 20.48 4.38
N HIS A 186 -0.32 20.38 4.62
CA HIS A 186 0.25 20.87 5.88
C HIS A 186 -0.14 22.35 6.07
N PRO A 187 -0.50 22.81 7.29
CA PRO A 187 -0.97 24.18 7.53
C PRO A 187 -0.07 25.29 6.98
N SER A 188 1.24 25.04 6.82
CA SER A 188 2.19 25.98 6.22
C SER A 188 2.03 26.16 4.70
N GLY A 189 1.25 25.30 4.02
CA GLY A 189 1.06 25.32 2.56
C GLY A 189 -0.37 25.63 2.10
N CYS A 190 -1.36 25.54 2.99
CA CYS A 190 -2.76 25.82 2.67
C CYS A 190 -3.16 27.22 3.12
N ARG A 191 -2.96 28.23 2.30
CA ARG A 191 -3.69 29.49 2.48
C ARG A 191 -5.12 29.25 2.01
N ILE A 192 -6.08 29.23 2.93
CA ILE A 192 -7.50 29.36 2.61
C ILE A 192 -7.71 30.83 2.20
N PRO A 193 -8.06 31.14 0.93
CA PRO A 193 -8.35 32.50 0.53
C PRO A 193 -9.54 32.99 1.34
N GLY A 194 -9.39 34.07 2.13
CA GLY A 194 -10.51 34.74 2.79
C GLY A 194 -10.55 34.77 4.30
N ARG A 195 -9.56 34.24 5.02
CA ARG A 195 -9.39 34.60 6.45
C ARG A 195 -8.27 35.63 6.57
N GLY A 196 -8.66 36.91 6.45
CA GLY A 196 -7.83 38.01 6.89
C GLY A 196 -7.64 37.92 8.43
N HIS A 197 -6.44 38.22 8.87
CA HIS A 197 -6.14 38.49 10.27
C HIS A 197 -6.78 39.80 10.71
#